data_2f08ec8ba1b6996bb4788f29bda9b216
#
_entry.id   2f08ec8ba1b6996bb4788f29bda9b216
#
_cell.length_a   1.000
_cell.length_b   1.000
_cell.length_c   1.000
_cell.angle_alpha   90.00
_cell.angle_beta   90.00
_cell.angle_gamma   90.00
#
_symmetry.space_group_name_H-M   'P 1'
#
loop_
_entity.id
_entity.type
_entity.pdbx_description
1 polymer ?
#
loop_
_entity_poly.entity_id
_entity_poly.type
_entity_poly.pdbx_seq_one_letter_code
_entity_poly.pdbx_strand_id
1 'polypeptide(L)'
;MTRTLAQVAGEAAGCTKCRLANGRTQVVFGVGDPHADVMFIGEAPGFHEDKQGEPFVGAAGQLLDRMIHEVLRLTRRDVYVANVIKCRPPGNRDPQEDEIDSCTPWLIEQVSLIQPRVVVTLGNFATKFVLHTQQGITRMRGRAYPWHGRTVIPTFHPAAILRGGGEGSRQFRELREDFELIRDTLAALNRPPETVSIPEAAPVPEGQLELF
;
A
#
# COMPACT_ATOMS: atom_id res chain seq x y z
N MET A 1 25.04 0.48 -11.60
CA MET A 1 23.77 0.59 -12.34
C MET A 1 22.64 0.34 -11.36
N THR A 2 21.68 1.22 -11.27
CA THR A 2 20.50 1.07 -10.38
C THR A 2 19.59 -0.01 -10.96
N ARG A 3 19.20 -1.01 -10.17
CA ARG A 3 18.24 -2.05 -10.59
C ARG A 3 16.88 -1.42 -10.90
N THR A 4 16.20 -1.90 -11.92
CA THR A 4 14.84 -1.47 -12.27
C THR A 4 13.80 -2.44 -11.71
N LEU A 5 12.57 -1.97 -11.52
CA LEU A 5 11.45 -2.81 -11.07
C LEU A 5 11.21 -4.00 -12.02
N ALA A 6 11.40 -3.81 -13.32
CA ALA A 6 11.27 -4.88 -14.31
C ALA A 6 12.35 -5.97 -14.15
N GLN A 7 13.59 -5.59 -13.82
CA GLN A 7 14.66 -6.56 -13.54
C GLN A 7 14.35 -7.37 -12.29
N VAL A 8 13.87 -6.72 -11.23
CA VAL A 8 13.45 -7.40 -9.99
C VAL A 8 12.28 -8.36 -10.25
N ALA A 9 11.29 -7.95 -11.05
CA ALA A 9 10.18 -8.81 -11.44
C ALA A 9 10.65 -10.05 -12.22
N GLY A 10 11.60 -9.89 -13.15
CA GLY A 10 12.20 -10.99 -13.90
C GLY A 10 12.92 -12.00 -13.00
N GLU A 11 13.65 -11.53 -12.00
CA GLU A 11 14.31 -12.42 -11.02
C GLU A 11 13.29 -13.10 -10.10
N ALA A 12 12.27 -12.38 -9.65
CA ALA A 12 11.23 -12.92 -8.80
C ALA A 12 10.40 -14.01 -9.50
N ALA A 13 10.22 -13.94 -10.82
CA ALA A 13 9.50 -14.95 -11.61
C ALA A 13 10.06 -16.37 -11.44
N GLY A 14 11.38 -16.49 -11.31
CA GLY A 14 12.10 -17.76 -11.06
C GLY A 14 12.33 -18.11 -9.58
N CYS A 15 11.75 -17.35 -8.64
CA CYS A 15 12.06 -17.49 -7.21
C CYS A 15 11.71 -18.89 -6.66
N THR A 16 12.66 -19.52 -5.93
CA THR A 16 12.50 -20.83 -5.27
C THR A 16 12.82 -20.77 -3.77
N LYS A 17 12.78 -19.57 -3.16
CA LYS A 17 13.26 -19.33 -1.79
C LYS A 17 12.40 -19.97 -0.69
N CYS A 18 11.17 -20.36 -0.97
CA CYS A 18 10.28 -21.02 -0.01
C CYS A 18 9.43 -22.12 -0.65
N ARG A 19 8.75 -22.90 0.19
CA ARG A 19 7.93 -24.07 -0.22
C ARG A 19 6.78 -23.72 -1.17
N LEU A 20 6.32 -22.48 -1.20
CA LEU A 20 5.23 -22.04 -2.09
C LEU A 20 5.61 -22.13 -3.57
N ALA A 21 6.90 -22.15 -3.88
CA ALA A 21 7.39 -22.35 -5.24
C ALA A 21 6.92 -23.66 -5.87
N ASN A 22 6.69 -24.71 -5.07
CA ASN A 22 6.31 -26.03 -5.56
C ASN A 22 4.82 -26.14 -5.95
N GLY A 23 3.98 -25.26 -5.45
CA GLY A 23 2.52 -25.35 -5.63
C GLY A 23 1.89 -24.18 -6.40
N ARG A 24 2.65 -23.14 -6.72
CA ARG A 24 2.15 -21.98 -7.49
C ARG A 24 2.08 -22.32 -8.98
N THR A 25 1.18 -21.67 -9.69
CA THR A 25 1.19 -21.65 -11.16
C THR A 25 2.24 -20.65 -11.65
N GLN A 26 2.25 -19.43 -11.06
CA GLN A 26 3.23 -18.42 -11.36
C GLN A 26 3.41 -17.44 -10.19
N VAL A 27 4.47 -16.63 -10.24
CA VAL A 27 4.69 -15.56 -9.27
C VAL A 27 3.79 -14.37 -9.60
N VAL A 28 3.08 -13.85 -8.61
CA VAL A 28 2.27 -12.64 -8.70
C VAL A 28 3.08 -11.49 -8.11
N PHE A 29 3.95 -10.90 -8.91
CA PHE A 29 4.90 -9.90 -8.43
C PHE A 29 4.21 -8.61 -7.98
N GLY A 30 3.37 -8.06 -8.81
CA GLY A 30 2.67 -6.79 -8.66
C GLY A 30 2.47 -6.13 -10.01
N VAL A 31 1.59 -5.14 -10.08
CA VAL A 31 1.24 -4.45 -11.34
C VAL A 31 0.88 -2.98 -11.07
N GLY A 32 1.18 -2.11 -12.02
CA GLY A 32 0.85 -0.68 -11.97
C GLY A 32 2.00 0.21 -12.40
N ASP A 33 1.90 1.49 -12.06
CA ASP A 33 2.93 2.48 -12.37
C ASP A 33 4.17 2.26 -11.49
N PRO A 34 5.37 2.08 -12.05
CA PRO A 34 6.61 2.02 -11.30
C PRO A 34 6.97 3.33 -10.57
N HIS A 35 6.25 4.41 -10.83
CA HIS A 35 6.41 5.73 -10.19
C HIS A 35 5.15 6.17 -9.44
N ALA A 36 4.28 5.22 -9.08
CA ALA A 36 3.01 5.50 -8.42
C ALA A 36 3.19 6.22 -7.07
N ASP A 37 2.43 7.28 -6.85
CA ASP A 37 2.33 7.94 -5.54
C ASP A 37 1.60 7.07 -4.51
N VAL A 38 0.77 6.13 -4.97
CA VAL A 38 -0.01 5.23 -4.10
C VAL A 38 0.31 3.77 -4.40
N MET A 39 0.65 3.03 -3.35
CA MET A 39 0.84 1.58 -3.43
C MET A 39 -0.15 0.85 -2.52
N PHE A 40 -0.92 -0.08 -3.09
CA PHE A 40 -1.80 -0.98 -2.35
C PHE A 40 -1.07 -2.29 -2.04
N ILE A 41 -1.13 -2.73 -0.80
CA ILE A 41 -0.48 -3.96 -0.33
C ILE A 41 -1.53 -4.86 0.33
N GLY A 42 -1.82 -5.99 -0.32
CA GLY A 42 -2.63 -7.08 0.23
C GLY A 42 -1.78 -8.16 0.90
N GLU A 43 -2.39 -9.28 1.22
CA GLU A 43 -1.75 -10.41 1.92
C GLU A 43 -1.02 -11.35 0.95
N ALA A 44 -1.74 -12.03 0.10
CA ALA A 44 -1.27 -13.10 -0.76
C ALA A 44 -2.14 -13.21 -2.03
N PRO A 45 -1.62 -13.78 -3.12
CA PRO A 45 -2.42 -14.14 -4.29
C PRO A 45 -3.47 -15.21 -3.96
N GLY A 46 -4.66 -15.06 -4.52
CA GLY A 46 -5.69 -16.08 -4.56
C GLY A 46 -5.58 -16.99 -5.80
N PHE A 47 -6.62 -17.79 -6.02
CA PHE A 47 -6.65 -18.76 -7.13
C PHE A 47 -6.59 -18.09 -8.52
N HIS A 48 -7.35 -17.03 -8.73
CA HIS A 48 -7.39 -16.33 -10.02
C HIS A 48 -6.11 -15.57 -10.28
N GLU A 49 -5.54 -14.96 -9.25
CA GLU A 49 -4.28 -14.24 -9.28
C GLU A 49 -3.11 -15.16 -9.64
N ASP A 50 -3.05 -16.34 -9.01
CA ASP A 50 -2.03 -17.37 -9.29
C ASP A 50 -2.08 -17.85 -10.75
N LYS A 51 -3.28 -17.93 -11.35
CA LYS A 51 -3.44 -18.30 -12.76
C LYS A 51 -3.10 -17.20 -13.74
N GLN A 52 -3.39 -15.95 -13.40
CA GLN A 52 -3.22 -14.81 -14.30
C GLN A 52 -1.89 -14.10 -14.14
N GLY A 53 -1.20 -14.27 -12.98
CA GLY A 53 0.05 -13.59 -12.68
C GLY A 53 -0.12 -12.15 -12.20
N GLU A 54 -1.36 -11.69 -12.02
CA GLU A 54 -1.65 -10.33 -11.59
C GLU A 54 -2.40 -10.32 -10.26
N PRO A 55 -2.08 -9.39 -9.32
CA PRO A 55 -2.77 -9.28 -8.05
C PRO A 55 -4.17 -8.68 -8.24
N PHE A 56 -5.12 -9.09 -7.39
CA PHE A 56 -6.46 -8.52 -7.34
C PHE A 56 -7.21 -8.53 -8.69
N VAL A 57 -7.31 -9.69 -9.32
CA VAL A 57 -8.08 -9.89 -10.59
C VAL A 57 -9.47 -10.48 -10.36
N GLY A 58 -9.76 -11.05 -9.18
CA GLY A 58 -11.08 -11.58 -8.81
C GLY A 58 -12.06 -10.48 -8.34
N ALA A 59 -13.20 -10.88 -7.78
CA ALA A 59 -14.25 -9.97 -7.31
C ALA A 59 -13.73 -8.91 -6.29
N ALA A 60 -12.78 -9.29 -5.42
CA ALA A 60 -12.13 -8.37 -4.51
C ALA A 60 -11.32 -7.28 -5.25
N GLY A 61 -10.67 -7.66 -6.35
CA GLY A 61 -9.95 -6.74 -7.22
C GLY A 61 -10.89 -5.78 -7.94
N GLN A 62 -12.02 -6.26 -8.45
CA GLN A 62 -13.03 -5.41 -9.09
C GLN A 62 -13.58 -4.35 -8.11
N LEU A 63 -13.78 -4.73 -6.84
CA LEU A 63 -14.15 -3.76 -5.81
C LEU A 63 -13.03 -2.76 -5.54
N LEU A 64 -11.78 -3.20 -5.46
CA LEU A 64 -10.63 -2.31 -5.32
C LEU A 64 -10.53 -1.31 -6.49
N ASP A 65 -10.61 -1.79 -7.72
CA ASP A 65 -10.54 -0.96 -8.93
C ASP A 65 -11.66 0.08 -8.97
N ARG A 66 -12.87 -0.32 -8.56
CA ARG A 66 -13.99 0.62 -8.45
C ARG A 66 -13.72 1.70 -7.39
N MET A 67 -13.22 1.35 -6.22
CA MET A 67 -12.89 2.34 -5.18
C MET A 67 -11.77 3.29 -5.65
N ILE A 68 -10.76 2.78 -6.33
CA ILE A 68 -9.70 3.60 -6.94
C ILE A 68 -10.32 4.59 -7.94
N HIS A 69 -11.20 4.12 -8.81
CA HIS A 69 -11.81 4.97 -9.83
C HIS A 69 -12.81 5.98 -9.26
N GLU A 70 -13.74 5.54 -8.44
CA GLU A 70 -14.84 6.38 -7.96
C GLU A 70 -14.39 7.42 -6.93
N VAL A 71 -13.48 7.06 -6.02
CA VAL A 71 -13.08 7.92 -4.90
C VAL A 71 -11.77 8.65 -5.15
N LEU A 72 -10.73 7.94 -5.62
CA LEU A 72 -9.44 8.56 -5.87
C LEU A 72 -9.38 9.28 -7.22
N ARG A 73 -10.31 8.98 -8.16
CA ARG A 73 -10.30 9.47 -9.53
C ARG A 73 -9.04 9.06 -10.30
N LEU A 74 -8.49 7.91 -9.94
CA LEU A 74 -7.35 7.26 -10.55
C LEU A 74 -7.79 5.98 -11.25
N THR A 75 -6.90 5.40 -12.04
CA THR A 75 -7.07 4.07 -12.63
C THR A 75 -6.04 3.11 -12.03
N ARG A 76 -6.21 1.81 -12.30
CA ARG A 76 -5.23 0.79 -11.90
C ARG A 76 -3.82 1.04 -12.45
N ARG A 77 -3.70 1.81 -13.55
CA ARG A 77 -2.42 2.16 -14.18
C ARG A 77 -1.72 3.33 -13.48
N ASP A 78 -2.43 4.10 -12.65
CA ASP A 78 -1.88 5.26 -11.94
C ASP A 78 -1.41 4.89 -10.52
N VAL A 79 -1.67 3.67 -10.07
CA VAL A 79 -1.31 3.13 -8.76
C VAL A 79 -0.45 1.89 -8.92
N TYR A 80 0.18 1.43 -7.84
CA TYR A 80 0.84 0.13 -7.83
C TYR A 80 0.12 -0.82 -6.87
N VAL A 81 -0.15 -2.06 -7.30
CA VAL A 81 -0.85 -3.06 -6.49
C VAL A 81 0.03 -4.29 -6.32
N ALA A 82 0.23 -4.72 -5.09
CA ALA A 82 1.01 -5.90 -4.76
C ALA A 82 0.45 -6.62 -3.52
N ASN A 83 1.08 -7.71 -3.14
CA ASN A 83 0.85 -8.42 -1.87
C ASN A 83 2.14 -8.53 -1.07
N VAL A 84 2.04 -8.85 0.23
CA VAL A 84 3.19 -9.16 1.08
C VAL A 84 3.94 -10.35 0.50
N ILE A 85 3.25 -11.47 0.24
CA ILE A 85 3.85 -12.61 -0.44
C ILE A 85 3.43 -12.68 -1.92
N LYS A 86 4.31 -13.28 -2.75
CA LYS A 86 4.16 -13.28 -4.22
C LYS A 86 3.64 -14.59 -4.79
N CYS A 87 3.44 -15.59 -3.95
CA CYS A 87 2.98 -16.92 -4.35
C CYS A 87 1.75 -17.31 -3.53
N ARG A 88 0.82 -18.03 -4.15
CA ARG A 88 -0.42 -18.47 -3.53
C ARG A 88 -0.16 -19.58 -2.50
N PRO A 89 -0.59 -19.44 -1.22
CA PRO A 89 -0.57 -20.53 -0.27
C PRO A 89 -1.63 -21.61 -0.62
N PRO A 90 -1.37 -22.90 -0.35
CA PRO A 90 -2.34 -23.97 -0.57
C PRO A 90 -3.67 -23.70 0.13
N GLY A 91 -4.78 -23.85 -0.61
CA GLY A 91 -6.13 -23.59 -0.07
C GLY A 91 -6.41 -22.14 0.32
N ASN A 92 -5.57 -21.18 -0.09
CA ASN A 92 -5.59 -19.77 0.34
C ASN A 92 -5.53 -19.61 1.88
N ARG A 93 -4.75 -20.46 2.57
CA ARG A 93 -4.46 -20.27 3.99
C ARG A 93 -3.62 -19.04 4.23
N ASP A 94 -3.55 -18.57 5.46
CA ASP A 94 -2.64 -17.51 5.83
C ASP A 94 -1.17 -17.93 5.57
N PRO A 95 -0.30 -16.98 5.16
CA PRO A 95 1.13 -17.22 5.00
C PRO A 95 1.80 -17.64 6.30
N GLN A 96 2.79 -18.53 6.22
CA GLN A 96 3.64 -18.93 7.36
C GLN A 96 4.84 -17.99 7.49
N GLU A 97 5.45 -17.93 8.67
CA GLU A 97 6.57 -17.02 8.97
C GLU A 97 7.75 -17.20 7.99
N ASP A 98 8.15 -18.46 7.73
CA ASP A 98 9.24 -18.75 6.77
C ASP A 98 8.92 -18.35 5.33
N GLU A 99 7.63 -18.37 4.94
CA GLU A 99 7.16 -17.90 3.63
C GLU A 99 7.21 -16.38 3.54
N ILE A 100 6.84 -15.70 4.63
CA ILE A 100 6.88 -14.24 4.75
C ILE A 100 8.33 -13.76 4.70
N ASP A 101 9.20 -14.33 5.53
CA ASP A 101 10.61 -13.94 5.62
C ASP A 101 11.33 -14.11 4.28
N SER A 102 11.08 -15.24 3.60
CA SER A 102 11.65 -15.52 2.29
C SER A 102 11.15 -14.55 1.20
N CYS A 103 9.92 -14.01 1.32
CA CYS A 103 9.29 -13.19 0.31
C CYS A 103 9.44 -11.69 0.58
N THR A 104 9.62 -11.28 1.84
CA THR A 104 9.77 -9.89 2.29
C THR A 104 10.81 -9.08 1.48
N PRO A 105 11.99 -9.61 1.11
CA PRO A 105 12.95 -8.85 0.31
C PRO A 105 12.38 -8.31 -1.00
N TRP A 106 11.49 -9.06 -1.66
CA TRP A 106 10.83 -8.59 -2.89
C TRP A 106 9.93 -7.39 -2.67
N LEU A 107 9.18 -7.37 -1.56
CA LEU A 107 8.31 -6.23 -1.23
C LEU A 107 9.12 -5.00 -0.82
N ILE A 108 10.19 -5.19 -0.04
CA ILE A 108 11.10 -4.10 0.36
C ILE A 108 11.69 -3.44 -0.90
N GLU A 109 12.15 -4.24 -1.85
CA GLU A 109 12.75 -3.74 -3.09
C GLU A 109 11.70 -3.00 -3.96
N GLN A 110 10.47 -3.52 -4.04
CA GLN A 110 9.38 -2.82 -4.71
C GLN A 110 9.12 -1.43 -4.08
N VAL A 111 8.96 -1.36 -2.77
CA VAL A 111 8.73 -0.09 -2.06
C VAL A 111 9.91 0.88 -2.24
N SER A 112 11.13 0.36 -2.27
CA SER A 112 12.35 1.16 -2.45
C SER A 112 12.50 1.71 -3.87
N LEU A 113 12.05 0.98 -4.88
CA LEU A 113 12.13 1.40 -6.28
C LEU A 113 10.98 2.30 -6.70
N ILE A 114 9.77 1.99 -6.25
CA ILE A 114 8.55 2.76 -6.57
C ILE A 114 8.52 4.07 -5.78
N GLN A 115 8.97 4.04 -4.53
CA GLN A 115 8.97 5.17 -3.58
C GLN A 115 7.59 5.82 -3.40
N PRO A 116 6.52 5.03 -3.15
CA PRO A 116 5.19 5.57 -3.00
C PRO A 116 5.14 6.54 -1.81
N ARG A 117 4.38 7.61 -1.94
CA ARG A 117 4.16 8.59 -0.86
C ARG A 117 3.12 8.08 0.13
N VAL A 118 2.14 7.32 -0.38
CA VAL A 118 1.08 6.69 0.41
C VAL A 118 1.09 5.18 0.17
N VAL A 119 1.14 4.41 1.25
CA VAL A 119 0.99 2.95 1.24
C VAL A 119 -0.36 2.61 1.87
N VAL A 120 -1.20 1.90 1.13
CA VAL A 120 -2.51 1.45 1.61
C VAL A 120 -2.45 -0.04 1.91
N THR A 121 -2.61 -0.42 3.18
CA THR A 121 -2.64 -1.83 3.57
C THR A 121 -4.07 -2.37 3.58
N LEU A 122 -4.29 -3.48 2.87
CA LEU A 122 -5.60 -4.10 2.67
C LEU A 122 -5.78 -5.28 3.64
N GLY A 123 -6.52 -5.04 4.72
CA GLY A 123 -6.86 -6.07 5.73
C GLY A 123 -5.85 -6.22 6.87
N ASN A 124 -6.15 -7.17 7.74
CA ASN A 124 -5.39 -7.41 8.98
C ASN A 124 -3.92 -7.77 8.73
N PHE A 125 -3.70 -8.73 7.82
CA PHE A 125 -2.38 -9.30 7.60
C PHE A 125 -1.38 -8.24 7.12
N ALA A 126 -1.70 -7.56 6.01
CA ALA A 126 -0.84 -6.51 5.46
C ALA A 126 -0.60 -5.36 6.45
N THR A 127 -1.65 -4.98 7.22
CA THR A 127 -1.54 -3.93 8.24
C THR A 127 -0.58 -4.32 9.36
N LYS A 128 -0.74 -5.51 9.91
CA LYS A 128 0.14 -6.02 10.99
C LYS A 128 1.58 -6.15 10.52
N PHE A 129 1.77 -6.63 9.30
CA PHE A 129 3.09 -6.80 8.71
C PHE A 129 3.79 -5.44 8.49
N VAL A 130 3.15 -4.50 7.80
CA VAL A 130 3.77 -3.21 7.45
C VAL A 130 3.99 -2.32 8.68
N LEU A 131 3.03 -2.29 9.61
CA LEU A 131 3.10 -1.42 10.80
C LEU A 131 3.69 -2.11 12.04
N HIS A 132 4.11 -3.36 11.93
CA HIS A 132 4.64 -4.15 13.07
C HIS A 132 3.75 -4.08 14.32
N THR A 133 2.42 -4.24 14.13
CA THR A 133 1.41 -4.11 15.17
C THR A 133 0.62 -5.40 15.40
N GLN A 134 0.13 -5.62 16.61
CA GLN A 134 -0.83 -6.69 16.91
C GLN A 134 -2.28 -6.21 16.85
N GLN A 135 -2.51 -4.92 16.65
CA GLN A 135 -3.86 -4.36 16.61
C GLN A 135 -4.60 -4.80 15.34
N GLY A 136 -5.90 -5.08 15.50
CA GLY A 136 -6.78 -5.48 14.41
C GLY A 136 -7.17 -4.30 13.52
N ILE A 137 -7.53 -4.62 12.27
CA ILE A 137 -7.87 -3.63 11.23
C ILE A 137 -9.00 -2.69 11.64
N THR A 138 -10.01 -3.16 12.36
CA THR A 138 -11.13 -2.34 12.84
C THR A 138 -10.65 -1.18 13.72
N ARG A 139 -9.53 -1.34 14.41
CA ARG A 139 -8.93 -0.34 15.28
C ARG A 139 -7.92 0.56 14.55
N MET A 140 -7.26 0.00 13.54
CA MET A 140 -6.20 0.66 12.80
C MET A 140 -6.72 1.47 11.61
N ARG A 141 -7.85 1.07 10.98
CA ARG A 141 -8.41 1.77 9.81
C ARG A 141 -8.82 3.23 10.11
N GLY A 142 -8.99 4.01 9.07
CA GLY A 142 -9.47 5.38 9.17
C GLY A 142 -8.47 6.36 9.77
N ARG A 143 -7.19 6.02 9.76
CA ARG A 143 -6.09 6.86 10.27
C ARG A 143 -4.86 6.75 9.39
N ALA A 144 -4.09 7.83 9.36
CA ALA A 144 -2.80 7.89 8.69
C ALA A 144 -1.66 7.67 9.71
N TYR A 145 -0.71 6.82 9.37
CA TYR A 145 0.43 6.47 10.22
C TYR A 145 1.74 6.84 9.50
N PRO A 146 2.68 7.55 10.16
CA PRO A 146 3.99 7.79 9.58
C PRO A 146 4.79 6.48 9.50
N TRP A 147 5.46 6.26 8.35
CA TRP A 147 6.23 5.04 8.12
C TRP A 147 7.39 5.30 7.15
N HIS A 148 8.63 5.31 7.63
CA HIS A 148 9.84 5.49 6.82
C HIS A 148 9.76 6.64 5.79
N GLY A 149 9.31 7.82 6.22
CA GLY A 149 9.14 9.00 5.36
C GLY A 149 7.92 8.96 4.43
N ARG A 150 7.03 7.98 4.61
CA ARG A 150 5.77 7.76 3.88
C ARG A 150 4.60 7.78 4.84
N THR A 151 3.41 7.76 4.30
CA THR A 151 2.17 7.61 5.08
C THR A 151 1.54 6.25 4.80
N VAL A 152 1.25 5.48 5.85
CA VAL A 152 0.47 4.23 5.75
C VAL A 152 -0.98 4.50 6.16
N ILE A 153 -1.93 4.06 5.34
CA ILE A 153 -3.37 4.12 5.64
C ILE A 153 -3.94 2.71 5.56
N PRO A 154 -4.25 2.09 6.72
CA PRO A 154 -4.91 0.79 6.76
C PRO A 154 -6.39 0.89 6.39
N THR A 155 -6.88 -0.09 5.64
CA THR A 155 -8.32 -0.25 5.35
C THR A 155 -8.72 -1.71 5.32
N PHE A 156 -10.02 -1.99 5.25
CA PHE A 156 -10.53 -3.34 5.10
C PHE A 156 -10.05 -4.00 3.80
N HIS A 157 -9.84 -5.31 3.86
CA HIS A 157 -9.63 -6.08 2.65
C HIS A 157 -10.95 -6.16 1.84
N PRO A 158 -10.95 -5.85 0.53
CA PRO A 158 -12.17 -5.86 -0.27
C PRO A 158 -12.96 -7.18 -0.21
N ALA A 159 -12.27 -8.32 -0.10
CA ALA A 159 -12.93 -9.61 0.08
C ALA A 159 -13.74 -9.73 1.38
N ALA A 160 -13.34 -9.02 2.45
CA ALA A 160 -14.11 -9.00 3.69
C ALA A 160 -15.44 -8.24 3.53
N ILE A 161 -15.44 -7.16 2.76
CA ILE A 161 -16.65 -6.41 2.43
C ILE A 161 -17.63 -7.27 1.66
N LEU A 162 -17.16 -8.00 0.63
CA LEU A 162 -18.00 -8.86 -0.18
C LEU A 162 -18.65 -9.99 0.65
N ARG A 163 -17.92 -10.56 1.61
CA ARG A 163 -18.46 -11.57 2.54
C ARG A 163 -19.38 -10.99 3.61
N GLY A 164 -19.17 -9.73 3.98
CA GLY A 164 -19.86 -9.04 5.08
C GLY A 164 -21.12 -8.27 4.68
N GLY A 165 -21.75 -8.59 3.53
CA GLY A 165 -23.00 -7.98 3.08
C GLY A 165 -22.83 -6.95 1.95
N GLY A 166 -21.63 -6.83 1.38
CA GLY A 166 -21.38 -6.01 0.19
C GLY A 166 -21.59 -4.50 0.41
N GLU A 167 -22.06 -3.82 -0.63
CA GLU A 167 -22.18 -2.35 -0.69
C GLU A 167 -23.18 -1.74 0.30
N GLY A 168 -24.19 -2.47 0.72
CA GLY A 168 -25.16 -2.02 1.74
C GLY A 168 -24.59 -2.05 3.17
N SER A 169 -23.44 -2.67 3.39
CA SER A 169 -22.88 -2.88 4.72
C SER A 169 -22.30 -1.61 5.33
N ARG A 170 -22.20 -1.59 6.66
CA ARG A 170 -21.46 -0.56 7.38
C ARG A 170 -19.98 -0.56 6.96
N GLN A 171 -19.39 -1.74 6.81
CA GLN A 171 -17.98 -1.88 6.43
C GLN A 171 -17.69 -1.31 5.03
N PHE A 172 -18.64 -1.34 4.10
CA PHE A 172 -18.47 -0.69 2.80
C PHE A 172 -18.42 0.83 2.92
N ARG A 173 -19.27 1.43 3.75
CA ARG A 173 -19.20 2.89 4.02
C ARG A 173 -17.87 3.26 4.67
N GLU A 174 -17.43 2.48 5.64
CA GLU A 174 -16.13 2.64 6.30
C GLU A 174 -14.95 2.49 5.32
N LEU A 175 -15.02 1.55 4.37
CA LEU A 175 -14.04 1.42 3.28
C LEU A 175 -14.00 2.70 2.43
N ARG A 176 -15.16 3.25 2.08
CA ARG A 176 -15.26 4.49 1.28
C ARG A 176 -14.66 5.69 2.02
N GLU A 177 -14.93 5.83 3.29
CA GLU A 177 -14.32 6.86 4.16
C GLU A 177 -12.78 6.74 4.20
N ASP A 178 -12.24 5.52 4.26
CA ASP A 178 -10.80 5.29 4.19
C ASP A 178 -10.21 5.74 2.85
N PHE A 179 -10.91 5.48 1.74
CA PHE A 179 -10.48 5.94 0.43
C PHE A 179 -10.57 7.46 0.27
N GLU A 180 -11.54 8.11 0.90
CA GLU A 180 -11.61 9.58 0.99
C GLU A 180 -10.41 10.14 1.76
N LEU A 181 -10.03 9.51 2.88
CA LEU A 181 -8.80 9.86 3.61
C LEU A 181 -7.54 9.69 2.75
N ILE A 182 -7.43 8.62 1.95
CA ILE A 182 -6.31 8.43 1.01
C ILE A 182 -6.26 9.58 0.00
N ARG A 183 -7.40 9.92 -0.63
CA ARG A 183 -7.50 11.04 -1.57
C ARG A 183 -7.04 12.36 -0.94
N ASP A 184 -7.55 12.67 0.24
CA ASP A 184 -7.27 13.93 0.93
C ASP A 184 -5.81 14.01 1.38
N THR A 185 -5.23 12.87 1.80
CA THR A 185 -3.79 12.75 2.11
C THR A 185 -2.94 13.02 0.88
N LEU A 186 -3.27 12.43 -0.27
CA LEU A 186 -2.55 12.67 -1.53
C LEU A 186 -2.64 14.14 -1.96
N ALA A 187 -3.83 14.74 -1.86
CA ALA A 187 -4.03 16.14 -2.18
C ALA A 187 -3.19 17.06 -1.27
N ALA A 188 -3.10 16.75 0.01
CA ALA A 188 -2.27 17.50 0.96
C ALA A 188 -0.77 17.40 0.64
N LEU A 189 -0.31 16.21 0.23
CA LEU A 189 1.09 15.98 -0.17
C LEU A 189 1.46 16.69 -1.48
N ASN A 190 0.50 17.02 -2.33
CA ASN A 190 0.69 17.74 -3.59
C ASN A 190 0.62 19.26 -3.46
N ARG A 191 0.23 19.80 -2.28
CA ARG A 191 0.29 21.24 -2.04
C ARG A 191 1.75 21.66 -1.87
N PRO A 192 2.20 22.75 -2.53
CA PRO A 192 3.46 23.37 -2.18
C PRO A 192 3.41 23.76 -0.69
N PRO A 193 4.54 23.70 0.03
CA PRO A 193 4.57 24.17 1.41
C PRO A 193 4.00 25.61 1.43
N GLU A 194 3.01 25.85 2.29
CA GLU A 194 2.53 27.21 2.52
C GLU A 194 3.74 28.06 2.89
N THR A 195 4.05 29.06 2.09
CA THR A 195 5.03 30.08 2.45
C THR A 195 4.47 30.77 3.69
N VAL A 196 4.94 30.35 4.86
CA VAL A 196 4.75 31.12 6.08
C VAL A 196 5.45 32.44 5.80
N SER A 197 4.67 33.48 5.49
CA SER A 197 5.20 34.84 5.48
C SER A 197 5.67 35.11 6.89
N ILE A 198 6.99 35.02 7.08
CA ILE A 198 7.61 35.53 8.31
C ILE A 198 7.27 37.03 8.31
N PRO A 199 6.52 37.53 9.31
CA PRO A 199 6.28 38.98 9.41
C PRO A 199 7.64 39.64 9.39
N GLU A 200 7.81 40.63 8.51
CA GLU A 200 9.02 41.45 8.45
C GLU A 200 9.34 41.88 9.87
N ALA A 201 10.53 41.49 10.36
CA ALA A 201 10.94 41.82 11.71
C ALA A 201 10.91 43.35 11.84
N ALA A 202 10.15 43.85 12.81
CA ALA A 202 10.10 45.26 13.09
C ALA A 202 11.53 45.78 13.25
N PRO A 203 11.85 46.95 12.68
CA PRO A 203 13.22 47.48 12.77
C PRO A 203 13.62 47.61 14.24
N VAL A 204 14.76 47.00 14.59
CA VAL A 204 15.36 47.09 15.92
C VAL A 204 15.72 48.56 16.12
N PRO A 205 15.28 49.22 17.21
CA PRO A 205 15.66 50.62 17.47
C PRO A 205 17.17 50.71 17.58
N GLU A 206 17.78 51.65 16.84
CA GLU A 206 19.19 51.99 16.99
C GLU A 206 19.43 52.49 18.43
N GLY A 207 20.11 51.70 19.25
CA GLY A 207 20.43 52.06 20.64
C GLY A 207 20.74 50.91 21.59
N GLN A 208 20.73 49.64 21.15
CA GLN A 208 21.05 48.50 22.03
C GLN A 208 22.20 47.62 21.50
N LEU A 209 23.26 48.27 20.99
CA LEU A 209 24.53 47.59 20.64
C LEU A 209 25.68 48.08 21.58
N GLU A 210 25.41 48.17 22.87
CA GLU A 210 26.50 48.20 23.86
C GLU A 210 26.06 47.31 25.01
N LEU A 211 26.60 46.09 25.03
CA LEU A 211 26.88 45.23 26.18
C LEU A 211 26.81 43.74 25.72
N PHE A 212 27.93 43.26 25.18
CA PHE A 212 28.60 42.01 25.60
C PHE A 212 29.86 41.84 24.72
#